data_61c1fc29058ebf5270b756a66008374a
#
_entry.id   61c1fc29058ebf5270b756a66008374a
#
_cell.length_a   1.000
_cell.length_b   1.000
_cell.length_c   1.000
_cell.angle_alpha   90.00
_cell.angle_beta   90.00
_cell.angle_gamma   90.00
#
_symmetry.space_group_name_H-M   'P 1'
#
loop_
_entity.id
_entity.type
_entity.pdbx_description
1 polymer ?
#
loop_
_entity_poly.entity_id
_entity_poly.type
_entity_poly.pdbx_seq_one_letter_code
_entity_poly.pdbx_strand_id
1 'polypeptide(L)'
;RIYLQRLVHSLNLDKHVLFLNEYVDQKELFKYLSASDIYVTPYLNEAQITSGTLAYAIGAGSAVISTPYWHASELLAEGRGRIFDFHDSEGLSKIIMELLEKPEELKKLRKTAYHHGRSITWAKSGAKHMALAQKILASRPKVKPVKETTIDPQMLPPFSLLHIKHLTDDTGIIQHAKYGIPNLKEGYCLDDNARALLMVLMTYRQKKDPFALELAPIYLSYIHYMQREDGWFRNFLSFSRQLLDETGSEDSFGRTIWALGYLLGNAPNNAYYQSGKLIFFNASQNFEKIQSIRGIANTMIGICYYLKSNPGDEQMMGFFKNLSRKLIRH
;
A
#
# COMPACT_ATOMS: atom_id res chain seq x y z
N ARG A 1 -15.77 4.55 -14.29
CA ARG A 1 -15.53 5.66 -15.22
C ARG A 1 -16.50 5.65 -16.39
N ILE A 2 -16.55 4.60 -17.21
CA ILE A 2 -17.46 4.47 -18.37
C ILE A 2 -18.92 4.74 -17.96
N TYR A 3 -19.34 4.18 -16.82
CA TYR A 3 -20.67 4.43 -16.27
C TYR A 3 -20.93 5.94 -16.01
N LEU A 4 -20.00 6.64 -15.35
CA LEU A 4 -20.13 8.06 -15.06
C LEU A 4 -20.13 8.92 -16.33
N GLN A 5 -19.32 8.59 -17.32
CA GLN A 5 -19.31 9.28 -18.61
C GLN A 5 -20.65 9.11 -19.35
N ARG A 6 -21.22 7.89 -19.36
CA ARG A 6 -22.55 7.65 -19.92
C ARG A 6 -23.63 8.41 -19.18
N LEU A 7 -23.55 8.48 -17.86
CA LEU A 7 -24.49 9.23 -17.04
C LEU A 7 -24.44 10.73 -17.35
N VAL A 8 -23.23 11.32 -17.42
CA VAL A 8 -23.02 12.71 -17.81
C VAL A 8 -23.64 12.99 -19.19
N HIS A 9 -23.42 12.11 -20.16
CA HIS A 9 -23.97 12.24 -21.50
C HIS A 9 -25.51 12.13 -21.50
N SER A 10 -26.07 11.15 -20.79
CA SER A 10 -27.52 10.97 -20.70
C SER A 10 -28.24 12.13 -20.03
N LEU A 11 -27.53 12.88 -19.17
CA LEU A 11 -28.06 14.07 -18.50
C LEU A 11 -27.71 15.38 -19.23
N ASN A 12 -27.09 15.32 -20.41
CA ASN A 12 -26.66 16.48 -21.22
C ASN A 12 -25.67 17.41 -20.44
N LEU A 13 -24.85 16.84 -19.60
CA LEU A 13 -23.88 17.57 -18.75
C LEU A 13 -22.45 17.61 -19.32
N ASP A 14 -22.22 17.21 -20.57
CA ASP A 14 -20.90 17.14 -21.20
C ASP A 14 -20.12 18.47 -21.18
N LYS A 15 -20.83 19.60 -21.20
CA LYS A 15 -20.22 20.95 -21.10
C LYS A 15 -19.96 21.41 -19.66
N HIS A 16 -20.46 20.67 -18.67
CA HIS A 16 -20.42 21.04 -17.26
C HIS A 16 -19.52 20.11 -16.42
N VAL A 17 -19.18 18.91 -16.93
CA VAL A 17 -18.38 17.92 -16.22
C VAL A 17 -17.09 17.65 -16.97
N LEU A 18 -15.97 17.91 -16.33
CA LEU A 18 -14.62 17.63 -16.85
C LEU A 18 -14.02 16.44 -16.12
N PHE A 19 -13.64 15.39 -16.86
CA PHE A 19 -12.93 14.23 -16.32
C PHE A 19 -11.44 14.37 -16.54
N LEU A 20 -10.69 14.62 -15.47
CA LEU A 20 -9.22 14.56 -15.46
C LEU A 20 -8.78 13.13 -15.11
N ASN A 21 -8.03 12.49 -15.98
CA ASN A 21 -7.64 11.06 -15.84
C ASN A 21 -6.14 10.87 -15.77
N GLU A 22 -5.47 11.81 -15.18
CA GLU A 22 -4.04 11.80 -14.98
C GLU A 22 -3.70 11.94 -13.50
N TYR A 23 -2.54 11.44 -13.13
CA TYR A 23 -2.00 11.70 -11.81
C TYR A 23 -1.60 13.18 -11.73
N VAL A 24 -2.10 13.85 -10.71
CA VAL A 24 -1.80 15.25 -10.46
C VAL A 24 -0.80 15.34 -9.32
N ASP A 25 0.33 16.00 -9.53
CA ASP A 25 1.31 16.23 -8.48
C ASP A 25 0.74 17.15 -7.38
N GLN A 26 1.41 17.20 -6.23
CA GLN A 26 0.93 17.97 -5.09
C GLN A 26 0.79 19.48 -5.41
N LYS A 27 1.69 20.03 -6.22
CA LYS A 27 1.67 21.46 -6.59
C LYS A 27 0.46 21.79 -7.46
N GLU A 28 0.17 20.93 -8.41
CA GLU A 28 -0.99 21.07 -9.30
C GLU A 28 -2.31 20.83 -8.52
N LEU A 29 -2.33 19.83 -7.63
CA LEU A 29 -3.46 19.59 -6.73
C LEU A 29 -3.82 20.86 -5.92
N PHE A 30 -2.82 21.55 -5.38
CA PHE A 30 -3.07 22.80 -4.65
C PHE A 30 -3.66 23.90 -5.54
N LYS A 31 -3.30 23.98 -6.82
CA LYS A 31 -3.93 24.92 -7.74
C LYS A 31 -5.41 24.61 -7.93
N TYR A 32 -5.76 23.33 -8.16
CA TYR A 32 -7.17 22.91 -8.27
C TYR A 32 -7.94 23.21 -6.99
N LEU A 33 -7.42 22.87 -5.82
CA LEU A 33 -8.08 23.16 -4.54
C LEU A 33 -8.26 24.66 -4.29
N SER A 34 -7.29 25.48 -4.71
CA SER A 34 -7.36 26.94 -4.54
C SER A 34 -8.32 27.60 -5.53
N ALA A 35 -8.45 27.04 -6.75
CA ALA A 35 -9.32 27.54 -7.79
C ALA A 35 -10.80 27.11 -7.61
N SER A 36 -11.02 26.03 -6.85
CA SER A 36 -12.38 25.49 -6.62
C SER A 36 -13.09 26.24 -5.51
N ASP A 37 -14.37 26.54 -5.70
CA ASP A 37 -15.22 27.11 -4.67
C ASP A 37 -15.60 26.09 -3.61
N ILE A 38 -15.90 24.86 -4.03
CA ILE A 38 -16.35 23.76 -3.19
C ILE A 38 -15.51 22.51 -3.53
N TYR A 39 -15.01 21.83 -2.51
CA TYR A 39 -14.37 20.50 -2.62
C TYR A 39 -15.29 19.43 -2.05
N VAL A 40 -15.59 18.39 -2.86
CA VAL A 40 -16.48 17.28 -2.45
C VAL A 40 -15.69 15.98 -2.36
N THR A 41 -15.84 15.27 -1.24
CA THR A 41 -15.19 13.95 -1.03
C THR A 41 -16.20 12.91 -0.55
N PRO A 42 -16.86 12.17 -1.47
CA PRO A 42 -17.97 11.26 -1.16
C PRO A 42 -17.47 9.82 -0.95
N TYR A 43 -16.52 9.58 -0.05
CA TYR A 43 -16.07 8.22 0.27
C TYR A 43 -17.21 7.41 0.87
N LEU A 44 -17.30 6.13 0.50
CA LEU A 44 -18.34 5.21 0.96
C LEU A 44 -17.87 4.30 2.12
N ASN A 45 -16.59 4.32 2.46
CA ASN A 45 -16.04 3.54 3.57
C ASN A 45 -16.06 4.38 4.85
N GLU A 46 -16.98 4.09 5.76
CA GLU A 46 -17.10 4.77 7.06
C GLU A 46 -15.79 4.72 7.87
N ALA A 47 -15.09 3.59 7.83
CA ALA A 47 -13.84 3.38 8.57
C ALA A 47 -12.61 4.04 7.95
N GLN A 48 -12.77 4.94 6.99
CA GLN A 48 -11.65 5.68 6.40
C GLN A 48 -10.99 6.58 7.45
N ILE A 49 -9.82 6.16 7.93
CA ILE A 49 -9.11 6.82 9.04
C ILE A 49 -8.40 8.09 8.57
N THR A 50 -7.85 8.10 7.34
CA THR A 50 -7.03 9.21 6.86
C THR A 50 -7.34 9.52 5.40
N SER A 51 -7.57 10.80 5.10
CA SER A 51 -7.65 11.34 3.75
C SER A 51 -6.68 12.50 3.61
N GLY A 52 -5.62 12.33 2.82
CA GLY A 52 -4.62 13.36 2.56
C GLY A 52 -5.23 14.56 1.81
N THR A 53 -6.06 14.30 0.81
CA THR A 53 -6.72 15.34 0.01
C THR A 53 -7.70 16.17 0.84
N LEU A 54 -8.41 15.56 1.80
CA LEU A 54 -9.26 16.27 2.75
C LEU A 54 -8.43 17.24 3.61
N ALA A 55 -7.30 16.78 4.14
CA ALA A 55 -6.41 17.63 4.92
C ALA A 55 -5.83 18.79 4.09
N TYR A 56 -5.49 18.54 2.83
CA TYR A 56 -5.05 19.58 1.91
C TYR A 56 -6.15 20.59 1.60
N ALA A 57 -7.37 20.15 1.38
CA ALA A 57 -8.51 21.02 1.11
C ALA A 57 -8.79 21.98 2.29
N ILE A 58 -8.81 21.46 3.51
CA ILE A 58 -8.90 22.29 4.74
C ILE A 58 -7.71 23.23 4.85
N GLY A 59 -6.49 22.75 4.60
CA GLY A 59 -5.28 23.56 4.60
C GLY A 59 -5.30 24.68 3.57
N ALA A 60 -5.89 24.48 2.41
CA ALA A 60 -6.07 25.49 1.37
C ALA A 60 -7.24 26.46 1.65
N GLY A 61 -8.10 26.16 2.61
CA GLY A 61 -9.29 26.98 2.90
C GLY A 61 -10.42 26.76 1.90
N SER A 62 -10.56 25.55 1.36
CA SER A 62 -11.69 25.16 0.52
C SER A 62 -12.96 24.98 1.37
N ALA A 63 -14.13 25.27 0.81
CA ALA A 63 -15.38 24.82 1.40
C ALA A 63 -15.54 23.33 1.14
N VAL A 64 -15.52 22.52 2.18
CA VAL A 64 -15.51 21.05 2.07
C VAL A 64 -16.89 20.49 2.37
N ILE A 65 -17.37 19.60 1.47
CA ILE A 65 -18.56 18.77 1.67
C ILE A 65 -18.14 17.31 1.60
N SER A 66 -18.54 16.49 2.57
CA SER A 66 -18.09 15.09 2.68
C SER A 66 -19.18 14.16 3.19
N THR A 67 -19.05 12.87 2.92
CA THR A 67 -19.74 11.81 3.65
C THR A 67 -19.16 11.66 5.06
N PRO A 68 -19.90 11.08 6.05
CA PRO A 68 -19.51 11.05 7.46
C PRO A 68 -18.52 9.93 7.80
N TYR A 69 -17.47 9.71 6.97
CA TYR A 69 -16.40 8.80 7.38
C TYR A 69 -15.58 9.38 8.54
N TRP A 70 -14.95 8.56 9.33
CA TRP A 70 -14.34 8.92 10.63
C TRP A 70 -13.47 10.17 10.55
N HIS A 71 -12.52 10.22 9.62
CA HIS A 71 -11.64 11.40 9.49
C HIS A 71 -12.41 12.67 9.09
N ALA A 72 -13.41 12.55 8.22
CA ALA A 72 -14.20 13.70 7.81
C ALA A 72 -15.09 14.21 8.95
N SER A 73 -15.74 13.32 9.69
CA SER A 73 -16.58 13.67 10.83
C SER A 73 -15.80 14.44 11.91
N GLU A 74 -14.54 14.05 12.17
CA GLU A 74 -13.65 14.74 13.09
C GLU A 74 -13.15 16.08 12.52
N LEU A 75 -12.60 16.06 11.31
CA LEU A 75 -11.92 17.23 10.75
C LEU A 75 -12.90 18.35 10.36
N LEU A 76 -14.11 18.02 9.91
CA LEU A 76 -15.14 18.96 9.47
C LEU A 76 -16.09 19.41 10.58
N ALA A 77 -15.95 18.89 11.80
CA ALA A 77 -16.73 19.33 12.95
C ALA A 77 -16.63 20.84 13.19
N GLU A 78 -17.49 21.38 14.07
CA GLU A 78 -17.47 22.79 14.50
C GLU A 78 -17.57 23.80 13.34
N GLY A 79 -18.30 23.45 12.29
CA GLY A 79 -18.54 24.34 11.14
C GLY A 79 -17.35 24.53 10.20
N ARG A 80 -16.40 23.57 10.21
CA ARG A 80 -15.25 23.56 9.30
C ARG A 80 -15.57 22.98 7.92
N GLY A 81 -16.71 22.28 7.80
CA GLY A 81 -17.23 21.71 6.56
C GLY A 81 -18.72 21.41 6.67
N ARG A 82 -19.23 20.74 5.66
CA ARG A 82 -20.60 20.19 5.64
C ARG A 82 -20.54 18.69 5.46
N ILE A 83 -21.46 17.98 6.09
CA ILE A 83 -21.60 16.52 6.01
C ILE A 83 -22.96 16.19 5.40
N PHE A 84 -23.01 15.18 4.54
CA PHE A 84 -24.22 14.55 4.03
C PHE A 84 -24.11 13.02 4.19
N ASP A 85 -25.23 12.30 4.23
CA ASP A 85 -25.23 10.87 4.51
C ASP A 85 -24.69 10.03 3.35
N PHE A 86 -24.25 8.81 3.64
CA PHE A 86 -23.82 7.88 2.61
C PHE A 86 -24.94 7.60 1.63
N HIS A 87 -24.60 7.63 0.33
CA HIS A 87 -25.56 7.43 -0.78
C HIS A 87 -26.67 8.48 -0.90
N ASP A 88 -26.59 9.59 -0.16
CA ASP A 88 -27.58 10.68 -0.20
C ASP A 88 -27.20 11.77 -1.22
N SER A 89 -27.54 11.54 -2.48
CA SER A 89 -27.30 12.51 -3.56
C SER A 89 -28.20 13.76 -3.46
N GLU A 90 -29.38 13.65 -2.85
CA GLU A 90 -30.30 14.78 -2.65
C GLU A 90 -29.76 15.72 -1.56
N GLY A 91 -29.27 15.17 -0.44
CA GLY A 91 -28.61 15.93 0.61
C GLY A 91 -27.37 16.66 0.11
N LEU A 92 -26.54 15.99 -0.70
CA LEU A 92 -25.39 16.63 -1.37
C LEU A 92 -25.84 17.81 -2.25
N SER A 93 -26.81 17.58 -3.12
CA SER A 93 -27.36 18.61 -4.02
C SER A 93 -27.89 19.82 -3.25
N LYS A 94 -28.67 19.58 -2.19
CA LYS A 94 -29.23 20.62 -1.33
C LYS A 94 -28.13 21.48 -0.68
N ILE A 95 -27.08 20.87 -0.16
CA ILE A 95 -25.96 21.59 0.46
C ILE A 95 -25.23 22.44 -0.58
N ILE A 96 -24.97 21.92 -1.78
CA ILE A 96 -24.29 22.66 -2.85
C ILE A 96 -25.14 23.87 -3.23
N MET A 97 -26.43 23.70 -3.48
CA MET A 97 -27.33 24.79 -3.85
C MET A 97 -27.39 25.85 -2.76
N GLU A 98 -27.52 25.44 -1.49
CA GLU A 98 -27.54 26.38 -0.37
C GLU A 98 -26.27 27.23 -0.31
N LEU A 99 -25.09 26.63 -0.49
CA LEU A 99 -23.81 27.35 -0.45
C LEU A 99 -23.62 28.29 -1.65
N LEU A 100 -24.12 27.91 -2.83
CA LEU A 100 -24.07 28.77 -4.02
C LEU A 100 -25.05 29.95 -3.94
N GLU A 101 -26.21 29.76 -3.34
CA GLU A 101 -27.22 30.82 -3.13
C GLU A 101 -26.83 31.79 -1.98
N LYS A 102 -25.95 31.35 -1.06
CA LYS A 102 -25.54 32.13 0.11
C LYS A 102 -24.02 32.36 0.13
N PRO A 103 -23.48 33.28 -0.68
CA PRO A 103 -22.02 33.49 -0.78
C PRO A 103 -21.34 33.83 0.54
N GLU A 104 -22.05 34.48 1.48
CA GLU A 104 -21.47 34.80 2.79
C GLU A 104 -21.30 33.53 3.68
N GLU A 105 -22.21 32.56 3.58
CA GLU A 105 -22.05 31.27 4.26
C GLU A 105 -20.88 30.46 3.65
N LEU A 106 -20.75 30.45 2.33
CA LEU A 106 -19.63 29.83 1.63
C LEU A 106 -18.30 30.46 2.09
N LYS A 107 -18.23 31.79 2.13
CA LYS A 107 -17.04 32.52 2.58
C LYS A 107 -16.72 32.26 4.05
N LYS A 108 -17.72 32.22 4.91
CA LYS A 108 -17.56 31.88 6.33
C LYS A 108 -17.01 30.47 6.51
N LEU A 109 -17.56 29.49 5.78
CA LEU A 109 -17.09 28.10 5.80
C LEU A 109 -15.62 28.01 5.39
N ARG A 110 -15.25 28.64 4.25
CA ARG A 110 -13.85 28.71 3.77
C ARG A 110 -12.92 29.34 4.79
N LYS A 111 -13.34 30.43 5.42
CA LYS A 111 -12.53 31.14 6.45
C LYS A 111 -12.32 30.25 7.68
N THR A 112 -13.36 29.56 8.14
CA THR A 112 -13.28 28.64 9.29
C THR A 112 -12.32 27.48 8.98
N ALA A 113 -12.47 26.86 7.81
CA ALA A 113 -11.57 25.80 7.34
C ALA A 113 -10.10 26.29 7.29
N TYR A 114 -9.85 27.45 6.70
CA TYR A 114 -8.51 28.04 6.60
C TYR A 114 -7.86 28.27 7.97
N HIS A 115 -8.59 28.88 8.92
CA HIS A 115 -8.06 29.12 10.27
C HIS A 115 -7.69 27.82 10.97
N HIS A 116 -8.54 26.80 10.87
CA HIS A 116 -8.22 25.47 11.40
C HIS A 116 -6.99 24.87 10.71
N GLY A 117 -6.91 24.94 9.39
CA GLY A 117 -5.76 24.46 8.60
C GLY A 117 -4.43 25.05 9.07
N ARG A 118 -4.41 26.31 9.52
CA ARG A 118 -3.20 26.93 10.10
C ARG A 118 -2.77 26.32 11.44
N SER A 119 -3.68 25.63 12.15
CA SER A 119 -3.38 24.95 13.43
C SER A 119 -2.80 23.54 13.25
N ILE A 120 -2.98 22.93 12.07
CA ILE A 120 -2.56 21.55 11.76
C ILE A 120 -1.38 21.48 10.78
N THR A 121 -0.65 22.56 10.57
CA THR A 121 0.58 22.56 9.76
C THR A 121 1.67 21.70 10.42
N TRP A 122 2.60 21.17 9.62
CA TRP A 122 3.73 20.38 10.13
C TRP A 122 4.49 21.07 11.25
N ALA A 123 4.75 22.37 11.13
CA ALA A 123 5.42 23.16 12.18
C ALA A 123 4.61 23.18 13.49
N LYS A 124 3.29 23.37 13.42
CA LYS A 124 2.42 23.35 14.60
C LYS A 124 2.28 21.96 15.21
N SER A 125 2.18 20.93 14.35
CA SER A 125 2.17 19.54 14.80
C SER A 125 3.49 19.19 15.52
N GLY A 126 4.63 19.53 14.94
CA GLY A 126 5.94 19.35 15.56
C GLY A 126 6.05 20.06 16.93
N ALA A 127 5.59 21.29 16.99
CA ALA A 127 5.58 22.05 18.26
C ALA A 127 4.70 21.39 19.35
N LYS A 128 3.52 20.86 18.97
CA LYS A 128 2.65 20.12 19.91
C LYS A 128 3.33 18.83 20.42
N HIS A 129 3.99 18.08 19.56
CA HIS A 129 4.75 16.89 19.96
C HIS A 129 5.91 17.22 20.88
N MET A 130 6.66 18.29 20.59
CA MET A 130 7.73 18.75 21.47
C MET A 130 7.21 19.20 22.84
N ALA A 131 6.12 19.94 22.89
CA ALA A 131 5.49 20.36 24.15
C ALA A 131 5.00 19.15 24.96
N LEU A 132 4.39 18.17 24.31
CA LEU A 132 3.98 16.91 24.96
C LEU A 132 5.18 16.13 25.51
N ALA A 133 6.25 16.00 24.74
CA ALA A 133 7.48 15.36 25.20
C ALA A 133 8.09 16.07 26.41
N GLN A 134 8.17 17.41 26.36
CA GLN A 134 8.65 18.20 27.50
C GLN A 134 7.77 18.03 28.74
N LYS A 135 6.44 18.03 28.59
CA LYS A 135 5.50 17.78 29.67
C LYS A 135 5.70 16.40 30.31
N ILE A 136 5.87 15.36 29.48
CA ILE A 136 6.12 13.99 29.96
C ILE A 136 7.46 13.92 30.70
N LEU A 137 8.50 14.54 30.16
CA LEU A 137 9.83 14.57 30.80
C LEU A 137 9.79 15.31 32.15
N ALA A 138 9.06 16.43 32.22
CA ALA A 138 8.91 17.22 33.46
C ALA A 138 8.08 16.48 34.52
N SER A 139 7.08 15.68 34.10
CA SER A 139 6.22 14.91 35.01
C SER A 139 6.80 13.55 35.40
N ARG A 140 7.93 13.14 34.81
CA ARG A 140 8.59 11.91 35.23
C ARG A 140 9.01 12.02 36.69
N PRO A 141 8.52 11.14 37.57
CA PRO A 141 9.15 10.98 38.89
C PRO A 141 10.63 10.71 38.64
N LYS A 142 11.52 11.27 39.44
CA LYS A 142 12.95 10.96 39.40
C LYS A 142 13.10 9.45 39.60
N VAL A 143 12.86 8.70 38.56
CA VAL A 143 13.13 7.26 38.49
C VAL A 143 14.63 7.17 38.68
N LYS A 144 15.11 6.48 39.72
CA LYS A 144 16.50 6.01 39.79
C LYS A 144 16.83 5.49 38.41
N PRO A 145 17.98 5.82 37.83
CA PRO A 145 18.33 5.38 36.51
C PRO A 145 18.10 3.86 36.49
N VAL A 146 17.06 3.44 35.78
CA VAL A 146 16.96 2.05 35.36
C VAL A 146 18.26 1.85 34.63
N LYS A 147 19.13 0.95 35.12
CA LYS A 147 20.28 0.49 34.36
C LYS A 147 19.79 0.38 32.92
N GLU A 148 20.44 1.13 32.02
CA GLU A 148 20.17 0.94 30.59
C GLU A 148 20.22 -0.56 30.38
N THR A 149 19.08 -1.17 30.23
CA THR A 149 18.99 -2.51 29.71
C THR A 149 19.40 -2.33 28.25
N THR A 150 20.71 -2.31 28.03
CA THR A 150 21.25 -2.64 26.71
C THR A 150 20.52 -3.92 26.33
N ILE A 151 19.69 -3.84 25.28
CA ILE A 151 19.08 -5.05 24.73
C ILE A 151 20.28 -5.91 24.33
N ASP A 152 20.62 -6.85 25.20
CA ASP A 152 21.66 -7.82 24.90
C ASP A 152 21.11 -8.67 23.73
N PRO A 153 21.74 -8.64 22.56
CA PRO A 153 21.30 -9.47 21.44
C PRO A 153 21.24 -10.97 21.80
N GLN A 154 21.98 -11.39 22.85
CA GLN A 154 21.92 -12.75 23.37
C GLN A 154 20.65 -13.03 24.21
N MET A 155 19.97 -12.00 24.68
CA MET A 155 18.70 -12.07 25.42
C MET A 155 17.47 -11.97 24.54
N LEU A 156 17.64 -11.88 23.20
CA LEU A 156 16.50 -11.93 22.27
C LEU A 156 15.84 -13.31 22.35
N PRO A 157 14.50 -13.38 22.28
CA PRO A 157 13.81 -14.66 22.25
C PRO A 157 14.30 -15.49 21.05
N PRO A 158 14.37 -16.82 21.19
CA PRO A 158 14.82 -17.67 20.10
C PRO A 158 13.92 -17.46 18.88
N PHE A 159 14.52 -17.37 17.71
CA PHE A 159 13.79 -17.28 16.45
C PHE A 159 12.88 -18.51 16.28
N SER A 160 11.61 -18.28 15.90
CA SER A 160 10.61 -19.33 15.71
C SER A 160 9.74 -19.05 14.50
N LEU A 161 9.45 -20.07 13.70
CA LEU A 161 8.51 -20.04 12.60
C LEU A 161 7.06 -20.37 13.02
N LEU A 162 6.80 -20.59 14.32
CA LEU A 162 5.48 -21.01 14.80
C LEU A 162 4.36 -20.04 14.41
N HIS A 163 4.61 -18.74 14.48
CA HIS A 163 3.60 -17.74 14.07
C HIS A 163 3.28 -17.85 12.57
N ILE A 164 4.30 -18.04 11.74
CA ILE A 164 4.13 -18.22 10.29
C ILE A 164 3.37 -19.51 10.01
N LYS A 165 3.67 -20.60 10.74
CA LYS A 165 2.91 -21.84 10.64
C LYS A 165 1.43 -21.63 10.95
N HIS A 166 1.11 -20.89 12.01
CA HIS A 166 -0.29 -20.61 12.37
C HIS A 166 -1.05 -19.81 11.30
N LEU A 167 -0.35 -18.99 10.52
CA LEU A 167 -0.95 -18.24 9.41
C LEU A 167 -0.96 -18.99 8.09
N THR A 168 -0.33 -20.17 8.02
CA THR A 168 -0.16 -20.94 6.79
C THR A 168 -1.03 -22.18 6.80
N ASP A 169 -1.80 -22.39 5.75
CA ASP A 169 -2.52 -23.62 5.46
C ASP A 169 -1.94 -24.32 4.20
N ASP A 170 -2.69 -25.23 3.60
CA ASP A 170 -2.27 -25.98 2.40
C ASP A 170 -2.25 -25.14 1.10
N THR A 171 -2.77 -23.91 1.15
CA THR A 171 -2.84 -22.99 0.00
C THR A 171 -1.72 -21.96 0.03
N GLY A 172 -1.45 -21.38 1.20
CA GLY A 172 -0.48 -20.31 1.37
C GLY A 172 -0.54 -19.68 2.74
N ILE A 173 0.14 -18.51 2.90
CA ILE A 173 0.02 -17.71 4.10
C ILE A 173 -1.19 -16.78 3.99
N ILE A 174 -2.06 -16.80 5.01
CA ILE A 174 -3.23 -15.94 5.11
C ILE A 174 -2.78 -14.50 5.34
N GLN A 175 -3.36 -13.56 4.60
CA GLN A 175 -2.90 -12.18 4.49
C GLN A 175 -2.94 -11.43 5.83
N HIS A 176 -3.95 -11.65 6.66
CA HIS A 176 -4.12 -10.92 7.91
C HIS A 176 -4.52 -11.82 9.09
N ALA A 177 -4.11 -11.39 10.27
CA ALA A 177 -4.49 -11.99 11.54
C ALA A 177 -4.94 -10.94 12.54
N LYS A 178 -5.83 -11.33 13.46
CA LYS A 178 -6.19 -10.51 14.61
C LYS A 178 -5.77 -11.25 15.88
N TYR A 179 -4.90 -10.65 16.69
CA TYR A 179 -4.31 -11.28 17.88
C TYR A 179 -3.63 -12.63 17.60
N GLY A 180 -3.01 -12.79 16.43
CA GLY A 180 -2.38 -14.05 16.02
C GLY A 180 -3.33 -15.10 15.44
N ILE A 181 -4.65 -14.83 15.40
CA ILE A 181 -5.64 -15.71 14.80
C ILE A 181 -5.87 -15.31 13.35
N PRO A 182 -5.68 -16.22 12.36
CA PRO A 182 -5.86 -15.93 10.94
C PRO A 182 -7.26 -15.41 10.62
N ASN A 183 -7.35 -14.34 9.83
CA ASN A 183 -8.61 -13.84 9.32
C ASN A 183 -8.89 -14.43 7.93
N LEU A 184 -9.64 -15.52 7.89
CA LEU A 184 -9.93 -16.27 6.65
C LEU A 184 -10.67 -15.45 5.59
N LYS A 185 -11.34 -14.36 5.99
CA LYS A 185 -12.06 -13.48 5.05
C LYS A 185 -11.12 -12.71 4.12
N GLU A 186 -9.88 -12.51 4.54
CA GLU A 186 -8.88 -11.75 3.78
C GLU A 186 -8.20 -12.59 2.68
N GLY A 187 -8.23 -13.94 2.80
CA GLY A 187 -7.60 -14.83 1.83
C GLY A 187 -6.08 -14.68 1.78
N TYR A 188 -5.52 -14.76 0.59
CA TYR A 188 -4.08 -14.82 0.35
C TYR A 188 -3.65 -13.77 -0.65
N CYS A 189 -2.40 -13.27 -0.52
CA CYS A 189 -1.81 -12.45 -1.56
C CYS A 189 -0.42 -12.95 -1.99
N LEU A 190 -0.06 -12.66 -3.23
CA LEU A 190 1.20 -13.07 -3.84
C LEU A 190 2.40 -12.49 -3.10
N ASP A 191 2.31 -11.22 -2.69
CA ASP A 191 3.37 -10.49 -2.02
C ASP A 191 3.77 -11.15 -0.68
N ASP A 192 2.79 -11.55 0.13
CA ASP A 192 3.03 -12.22 1.40
C ASP A 192 3.60 -13.63 1.21
N ASN A 193 3.10 -14.39 0.23
CA ASN A 193 3.62 -15.72 -0.08
C ASN A 193 5.05 -15.67 -0.63
N ALA A 194 5.40 -14.65 -1.44
CA ALA A 194 6.76 -14.45 -1.92
C ALA A 194 7.72 -14.12 -0.77
N ARG A 195 7.32 -13.26 0.18
CA ARG A 195 8.11 -12.95 1.39
C ARG A 195 8.23 -14.15 2.32
N ALA A 196 7.16 -14.92 2.48
CA ALA A 196 7.17 -16.14 3.28
C ALA A 196 8.14 -17.17 2.68
N LEU A 197 8.13 -17.38 1.36
CA LEU A 197 9.10 -18.23 0.67
C LEU A 197 10.53 -17.77 0.93
N LEU A 198 10.81 -16.47 0.75
CA LEU A 198 12.14 -15.89 1.00
C LEU A 198 12.60 -16.13 2.44
N MET A 199 11.71 -15.88 3.41
CA MET A 199 12.01 -16.03 4.83
C MET A 199 12.34 -17.50 5.20
N VAL A 200 11.53 -18.46 4.76
CA VAL A 200 11.80 -19.88 5.09
C VAL A 200 13.07 -20.40 4.41
N LEU A 201 13.38 -19.95 3.20
CA LEU A 201 14.65 -20.29 2.53
C LEU A 201 15.86 -19.69 3.25
N MET A 202 15.75 -18.44 3.70
CA MET A 202 16.80 -17.79 4.52
C MET A 202 16.99 -18.54 5.86
N THR A 203 15.91 -18.91 6.51
CA THR A 203 15.93 -19.69 7.76
C THR A 203 16.62 -21.03 7.57
N TYR A 204 16.22 -21.77 6.53
CA TYR A 204 16.86 -23.04 6.22
C TYR A 204 18.36 -22.88 5.94
N ARG A 205 18.72 -21.86 5.17
CA ARG A 205 20.14 -21.60 4.87
C ARG A 205 20.96 -21.31 6.12
N GLN A 206 20.43 -20.50 7.04
CA GLN A 206 21.15 -20.07 8.25
C GLN A 206 21.13 -21.12 9.37
N LYS A 207 20.01 -21.77 9.59
CA LYS A 207 19.77 -22.64 10.75
C LYS A 207 19.69 -24.12 10.42
N LYS A 208 19.58 -24.47 9.14
CA LYS A 208 19.32 -25.83 8.66
C LYS A 208 18.06 -26.46 9.28
N ASP A 209 17.09 -25.60 9.65
CA ASP A 209 15.83 -26.02 10.23
C ASP A 209 14.99 -26.76 9.18
N PRO A 210 14.75 -28.08 9.32
CA PRO A 210 13.98 -28.85 8.35
C PRO A 210 12.53 -28.38 8.25
N PHE A 211 11.96 -27.81 9.33
CA PHE A 211 10.61 -27.28 9.35
C PHE A 211 10.42 -26.13 8.34
N ALA A 212 11.46 -25.35 8.07
CA ALA A 212 11.40 -24.32 7.02
C ALA A 212 11.16 -24.93 5.64
N LEU A 213 11.64 -26.15 5.36
CA LEU A 213 11.40 -26.84 4.10
C LEU A 213 10.03 -27.50 4.01
N GLU A 214 9.31 -27.73 5.12
CA GLU A 214 7.94 -28.18 5.11
C GLU A 214 6.99 -27.07 4.61
N LEU A 215 7.31 -25.81 4.87
CA LEU A 215 6.53 -24.66 4.46
C LEU A 215 6.84 -24.16 3.04
N ALA A 216 8.09 -24.29 2.61
CA ALA A 216 8.55 -23.75 1.33
C ALA A 216 7.76 -24.25 0.10
N PRO A 217 7.36 -25.52 -0.03
CA PRO A 217 6.56 -26.01 -1.16
C PRO A 217 5.19 -25.32 -1.25
N ILE A 218 4.57 -25.01 -0.11
CA ILE A 218 3.25 -24.37 -0.05
C ILE A 218 3.33 -23.00 -0.75
N TYR A 219 4.30 -22.18 -0.38
CA TYR A 219 4.46 -20.84 -0.96
C TYR A 219 4.92 -20.90 -2.42
N LEU A 220 5.80 -21.84 -2.77
CA LEU A 220 6.26 -21.99 -4.15
C LEU A 220 5.11 -22.47 -5.07
N SER A 221 4.27 -23.39 -4.58
CA SER A 221 3.08 -23.86 -5.27
C SER A 221 2.06 -22.73 -5.46
N TYR A 222 1.85 -21.91 -4.43
CA TYR A 222 1.00 -20.71 -4.53
C TYR A 222 1.50 -19.75 -5.61
N ILE A 223 2.79 -19.42 -5.59
CA ILE A 223 3.40 -18.53 -6.57
C ILE A 223 3.23 -19.09 -7.99
N HIS A 224 3.43 -20.39 -8.18
CA HIS A 224 3.23 -21.04 -9.48
C HIS A 224 1.78 -20.94 -9.94
N TYR A 225 0.81 -21.21 -9.04
CA TYR A 225 -0.62 -21.12 -9.34
C TYR A 225 -1.07 -19.71 -9.73
N MET A 226 -0.46 -18.69 -9.12
CA MET A 226 -0.77 -17.29 -9.42
C MET A 226 -0.11 -16.78 -10.70
N GLN A 227 0.85 -17.54 -11.28
CA GLN A 227 1.48 -17.17 -12.54
C GLN A 227 0.53 -17.40 -13.73
N ARG A 228 0.46 -16.43 -14.60
CA ARG A 228 -0.29 -16.48 -15.86
C ARG A 228 0.60 -17.04 -17.00
N GLU A 229 -0.03 -17.46 -18.07
CA GLU A 229 0.67 -17.95 -19.26
C GLU A 229 1.62 -16.91 -19.87
N ASP A 230 1.27 -15.62 -19.77
CA ASP A 230 2.09 -14.49 -20.24
C ASP A 230 3.24 -14.11 -19.29
N GLY A 231 3.46 -14.88 -18.23
CA GLY A 231 4.52 -14.70 -17.25
C GLY A 231 4.27 -13.61 -16.21
N TRP A 232 3.18 -12.84 -16.29
CA TRP A 232 2.72 -11.99 -15.21
C TRP A 232 2.07 -12.83 -14.11
N PHE A 233 1.77 -12.19 -12.96
CA PHE A 233 1.12 -12.84 -11.84
C PHE A 233 -0.19 -12.14 -11.49
N ARG A 234 -1.15 -12.90 -10.97
CA ARG A 234 -2.26 -12.38 -10.18
C ARG A 234 -1.80 -12.13 -8.76
N ASN A 235 -2.49 -11.27 -8.02
CA ASN A 235 -2.07 -10.90 -6.68
C ASN A 235 -2.93 -11.54 -5.59
N PHE A 236 -4.24 -11.62 -5.79
CA PHE A 236 -5.18 -11.98 -4.73
C PHE A 236 -5.96 -13.27 -5.02
N LEU A 237 -6.05 -14.11 -3.98
CA LEU A 237 -6.84 -15.32 -3.97
C LEU A 237 -7.73 -15.33 -2.73
N SER A 238 -9.05 -15.59 -2.90
CA SER A 238 -9.95 -15.75 -1.75
C SER A 238 -9.63 -17.02 -0.97
N PHE A 239 -10.15 -17.12 0.26
CA PHE A 239 -10.04 -18.36 1.04
C PHE A 239 -10.73 -19.56 0.35
N SER A 240 -11.77 -19.31 -0.47
CA SER A 240 -12.41 -20.34 -1.31
C SER A 240 -11.69 -20.59 -2.65
N ARG A 241 -10.45 -20.10 -2.78
CA ARG A 241 -9.57 -20.29 -3.96
C ARG A 241 -10.12 -19.68 -5.26
N GLN A 242 -10.86 -18.58 -5.15
CA GLN A 242 -11.29 -17.78 -6.30
C GLN A 242 -10.26 -16.69 -6.57
N LEU A 243 -9.85 -16.55 -7.82
CA LEU A 243 -8.99 -15.46 -8.26
C LEU A 243 -9.77 -14.13 -8.16
N LEU A 244 -9.20 -13.13 -7.48
CA LEU A 244 -9.88 -11.86 -7.20
C LEU A 244 -9.43 -10.73 -8.12
N ASP A 245 -8.35 -10.92 -8.86
CA ASP A 245 -7.82 -9.97 -9.82
C ASP A 245 -7.36 -10.67 -11.11
N GLU A 246 -7.38 -9.96 -12.22
CA GLU A 246 -6.87 -10.47 -13.49
C GLU A 246 -5.37 -10.26 -13.62
N THR A 247 -4.85 -9.18 -13.06
CA THR A 247 -3.43 -8.82 -13.11
C THR A 247 -3.02 -8.17 -11.78
N GLY A 248 -1.97 -8.69 -11.18
CA GLY A 248 -1.39 -8.15 -9.96
C GLY A 248 -0.55 -6.89 -10.19
N SER A 249 -0.01 -6.35 -9.11
CA SER A 249 0.84 -5.17 -9.16
C SER A 249 2.27 -5.50 -9.60
N GLU A 250 2.97 -4.53 -10.20
CA GLU A 250 4.40 -4.66 -10.52
C GLU A 250 5.27 -4.79 -9.25
N ASP A 251 4.80 -4.31 -8.10
CA ASP A 251 5.48 -4.45 -6.82
C ASP A 251 5.45 -5.91 -6.34
N SER A 252 4.29 -6.57 -6.38
CA SER A 252 4.17 -7.99 -6.06
C SER A 252 4.94 -8.86 -7.05
N PHE A 253 4.94 -8.50 -8.34
CA PHE A 253 5.78 -9.14 -9.35
C PHE A 253 7.26 -9.07 -8.96
N GLY A 254 7.79 -7.88 -8.71
CA GLY A 254 9.19 -7.69 -8.36
C GLY A 254 9.61 -8.48 -7.11
N ARG A 255 8.76 -8.50 -6.06
CA ARG A 255 9.02 -9.30 -4.85
C ARG A 255 9.04 -10.79 -5.12
N THR A 256 8.15 -11.26 -6.00
CA THR A 256 8.14 -12.66 -6.44
C THR A 256 9.43 -13.01 -7.16
N ILE A 257 9.90 -12.14 -8.06
CA ILE A 257 11.19 -12.34 -8.75
C ILE A 257 12.37 -12.31 -7.76
N TRP A 258 12.33 -11.44 -6.74
CA TRP A 258 13.32 -11.48 -5.67
C TRP A 258 13.35 -12.84 -4.95
N ALA A 259 12.18 -13.36 -4.51
CA ALA A 259 12.10 -14.64 -3.83
C ALA A 259 12.56 -15.81 -4.70
N LEU A 260 12.14 -15.84 -5.97
CA LEU A 260 12.56 -16.85 -6.93
C LEU A 260 14.05 -16.77 -7.25
N GLY A 261 14.60 -15.57 -7.45
CA GLY A 261 16.03 -15.37 -7.67
C GLY A 261 16.86 -15.82 -6.47
N TYR A 262 16.40 -15.51 -5.25
CA TYR A 262 17.04 -16.03 -4.03
C TYR A 262 17.00 -17.57 -3.97
N LEU A 263 15.85 -18.16 -4.32
CA LEU A 263 15.71 -19.61 -4.42
C LEU A 263 16.73 -20.21 -5.40
N LEU A 264 16.85 -19.65 -6.60
CA LEU A 264 17.79 -20.14 -7.62
C LEU A 264 19.26 -20.03 -7.19
N GLY A 265 19.60 -18.95 -6.48
CA GLY A 265 20.95 -18.77 -5.93
C GLY A 265 21.25 -19.61 -4.67
N ASN A 266 20.24 -20.23 -4.02
CA ASN A 266 20.39 -20.93 -2.75
C ASN A 266 19.47 -22.15 -2.61
N ALA A 267 19.15 -22.83 -3.72
CA ALA A 267 18.19 -23.92 -3.72
C ALA A 267 18.60 -25.05 -2.75
N PRO A 268 17.66 -25.56 -1.93
CA PRO A 268 17.93 -26.67 -1.03
C PRO A 268 18.30 -27.97 -1.77
N ASN A 269 17.71 -28.17 -2.93
CA ASN A 269 17.98 -29.32 -3.81
C ASN A 269 17.52 -29.00 -5.25
N ASN A 270 17.76 -29.94 -6.16
CA ASN A 270 17.47 -29.78 -7.59
C ASN A 270 15.96 -29.60 -7.87
N ALA A 271 15.06 -30.23 -7.14
CA ALA A 271 13.61 -30.09 -7.38
C ALA A 271 13.13 -28.65 -7.14
N TYR A 272 13.57 -28.01 -6.05
CA TYR A 272 13.30 -26.60 -5.79
C TYR A 272 13.92 -25.69 -6.86
N TYR A 273 15.15 -26.01 -7.28
CA TYR A 273 15.84 -25.26 -8.35
C TYR A 273 15.03 -25.29 -9.64
N GLN A 274 14.64 -26.47 -10.12
CA GLN A 274 13.92 -26.63 -11.38
C GLN A 274 12.53 -25.97 -11.33
N SER A 275 11.80 -26.13 -10.23
CA SER A 275 10.49 -25.48 -10.05
C SER A 275 10.61 -23.94 -10.05
N GLY A 276 11.57 -23.42 -9.30
CA GLY A 276 11.83 -21.97 -9.27
C GLY A 276 12.29 -21.43 -10.63
N LYS A 277 13.12 -22.19 -11.34
CA LYS A 277 13.63 -21.85 -12.67
C LYS A 277 12.49 -21.72 -13.69
N LEU A 278 11.56 -22.68 -13.72
CA LEU A 278 10.40 -22.64 -14.59
C LEU A 278 9.63 -21.32 -14.44
N ILE A 279 9.28 -20.96 -13.20
CA ILE A 279 8.48 -19.76 -12.90
C ILE A 279 9.28 -18.48 -13.20
N PHE A 280 10.54 -18.42 -12.78
CA PHE A 280 11.43 -17.25 -12.96
C PHE A 280 11.65 -16.92 -14.44
N PHE A 281 11.97 -17.93 -15.25
CA PHE A 281 12.25 -17.70 -16.69
C PHE A 281 10.97 -17.41 -17.47
N ASN A 282 9.83 -17.98 -17.11
CA ASN A 282 8.55 -17.58 -17.71
C ASN A 282 8.24 -16.12 -17.41
N ALA A 283 8.55 -15.63 -16.21
CA ALA A 283 8.36 -14.22 -15.86
C ALA A 283 9.35 -13.28 -16.56
N SER A 284 10.53 -13.75 -16.97
CA SER A 284 11.63 -12.90 -17.47
C SER A 284 11.27 -12.13 -18.75
N GLN A 285 10.32 -12.61 -19.56
CA GLN A 285 9.78 -11.90 -20.72
C GLN A 285 9.13 -10.55 -20.39
N ASN A 286 8.86 -10.30 -19.10
CA ASN A 286 8.21 -9.08 -18.61
C ASN A 286 9.16 -8.15 -17.84
N PHE A 287 10.41 -8.53 -17.59
CA PHE A 287 11.34 -7.73 -16.77
C PHE A 287 11.51 -6.30 -17.29
N GLU A 288 11.65 -6.11 -18.57
CA GLU A 288 11.84 -4.78 -19.17
C GLU A 288 10.55 -3.95 -19.26
N LYS A 289 9.38 -4.59 -19.10
CA LYS A 289 8.09 -3.92 -19.17
C LYS A 289 7.71 -3.19 -17.88
N ILE A 290 8.33 -3.56 -16.75
CA ILE A 290 8.05 -2.99 -15.42
C ILE A 290 8.40 -1.50 -15.40
N GLN A 291 7.50 -0.67 -14.83
CA GLN A 291 7.66 0.78 -14.70
C GLN A 291 7.83 1.24 -13.25
N SER A 292 7.26 0.50 -12.30
CA SER A 292 7.30 0.85 -10.88
C SER A 292 8.73 0.76 -10.34
N ILE A 293 9.19 1.81 -9.67
CA ILE A 293 10.53 1.89 -9.06
C ILE A 293 10.79 0.70 -8.13
N ARG A 294 9.82 0.35 -7.27
CA ARG A 294 9.96 -0.80 -6.37
C ARG A 294 9.94 -2.14 -7.10
N GLY A 295 9.09 -2.26 -8.13
CA GLY A 295 9.05 -3.44 -8.99
C GLY A 295 10.40 -3.66 -9.67
N ILE A 296 10.98 -2.61 -10.26
CA ILE A 296 12.31 -2.64 -10.88
C ILE A 296 13.38 -3.05 -9.85
N ALA A 297 13.44 -2.37 -8.70
CA ALA A 297 14.46 -2.64 -7.70
C ALA A 297 14.40 -4.07 -7.17
N ASN A 298 13.21 -4.57 -6.84
CA ASN A 298 13.01 -5.94 -6.36
C ASN A 298 13.36 -6.98 -7.44
N THR A 299 12.99 -6.74 -8.69
CA THR A 299 13.38 -7.60 -9.84
C THR A 299 14.90 -7.65 -9.99
N MET A 300 15.58 -6.50 -9.90
CA MET A 300 17.04 -6.45 -9.95
C MET A 300 17.69 -7.25 -8.82
N ILE A 301 17.14 -7.18 -7.60
CA ILE A 301 17.65 -8.00 -6.47
C ILE A 301 17.52 -9.49 -6.82
N GLY A 302 16.40 -9.93 -7.37
CA GLY A 302 16.19 -11.31 -7.81
C GLY A 302 17.22 -11.74 -8.87
N ILE A 303 17.42 -10.92 -9.89
CA ILE A 303 18.42 -11.15 -10.93
C ILE A 303 19.83 -11.25 -10.33
N CYS A 304 20.19 -10.38 -9.36
CA CYS A 304 21.47 -10.43 -8.68
C CYS A 304 21.70 -11.77 -7.95
N TYR A 305 20.70 -12.29 -7.24
CA TYR A 305 20.82 -13.60 -6.59
C TYR A 305 21.00 -14.73 -7.59
N TYR A 306 20.28 -14.71 -8.70
CA TYR A 306 20.42 -15.68 -9.78
C TYR A 306 21.82 -15.61 -10.40
N LEU A 307 22.29 -14.42 -10.79
CA LEU A 307 23.59 -14.20 -11.43
C LEU A 307 24.77 -14.56 -10.53
N LYS A 308 24.60 -14.46 -9.21
CA LYS A 308 25.65 -14.88 -8.26
C LYS A 308 26.01 -16.36 -8.42
N SER A 309 25.05 -17.20 -8.79
CA SER A 309 25.27 -18.64 -9.04
C SER A 309 25.43 -18.97 -10.53
N ASN A 310 25.07 -18.04 -11.42
CA ASN A 310 25.11 -18.20 -12.88
C ASN A 310 25.72 -16.95 -13.54
N PRO A 311 26.99 -16.62 -13.26
CA PRO A 311 27.61 -15.36 -13.67
C PRO A 311 27.79 -15.22 -15.19
N GLY A 312 27.74 -16.33 -15.93
CA GLY A 312 27.85 -16.36 -17.40
C GLY A 312 26.55 -16.16 -18.17
N ASP A 313 25.42 -15.92 -17.48
CA ASP A 313 24.14 -15.68 -18.17
C ASP A 313 24.08 -14.24 -18.71
N GLU A 314 24.48 -14.08 -19.98
CA GLU A 314 24.52 -12.77 -20.65
C GLU A 314 23.12 -12.13 -20.80
N GLN A 315 22.09 -12.95 -20.99
CA GLN A 315 20.71 -12.45 -21.12
C GLN A 315 20.25 -11.81 -19.81
N MET A 316 20.42 -12.50 -18.67
CA MET A 316 20.06 -11.97 -17.35
C MET A 316 20.91 -10.75 -16.98
N MET A 317 22.18 -10.74 -17.36
CA MET A 317 23.04 -9.57 -17.20
C MET A 317 22.55 -8.40 -18.07
N GLY A 318 22.04 -8.67 -19.27
CA GLY A 318 21.40 -7.67 -20.13
C GLY A 318 20.18 -7.04 -19.47
N PHE A 319 19.25 -7.83 -18.96
CA PHE A 319 18.09 -7.34 -18.20
C PHE A 319 18.51 -6.49 -17.01
N PHE A 320 19.48 -6.95 -16.23
CA PHE A 320 19.99 -6.18 -15.08
C PHE A 320 20.50 -4.80 -15.49
N LYS A 321 21.32 -4.70 -16.54
CA LYS A 321 21.85 -3.43 -17.05
C LYS A 321 20.74 -2.49 -17.55
N ASN A 322 19.74 -3.03 -18.25
CA ASN A 322 18.62 -2.25 -18.78
C ASN A 322 17.73 -1.71 -17.64
N LEU A 323 17.38 -2.54 -16.67
CA LEU A 323 16.65 -2.13 -15.48
C LEU A 323 17.42 -1.09 -14.64
N SER A 324 18.74 -1.25 -14.49
CA SER A 324 19.60 -0.28 -13.81
C SER A 324 19.54 1.10 -14.51
N ARG A 325 19.67 1.14 -15.83
CA ARG A 325 19.54 2.41 -16.57
C ARG A 325 18.15 3.03 -16.41
N LYS A 326 17.10 2.19 -16.40
CA LYS A 326 15.72 2.64 -16.19
C LYS A 326 15.54 3.24 -14.80
N LEU A 327 16.06 2.59 -13.76
CA LEU A 327 15.99 3.07 -12.38
C LEU A 327 16.72 4.41 -12.15
N ILE A 328 17.84 4.63 -12.85
CA ILE A 328 18.62 5.89 -12.74
C ILE A 328 17.89 7.07 -13.42
N ARG A 329 17.01 6.80 -14.39
CA ARG A 329 16.25 7.85 -15.10
C ARG A 329 14.98 8.30 -14.37
N HIS A 330 14.55 7.55 -13.36
CA HIS A 330 13.46 7.92 -12.45
C HIS A 330 13.94 8.87 -11.35
#